data_74f7d2d24c5fa69b0570c3db948d5a41
#
_entry.id   74f7d2d24c5fa69b0570c3db948d5a41
#
_cell.length_a   1.000
_cell.length_b   1.000
_cell.length_c   1.000
_cell.angle_alpha   90.00
_cell.angle_beta   90.00
_cell.angle_gamma   90.00
#
_symmetry.space_group_name_H-M   'P 1'
#
loop_
_entity.id
_entity.type
_entity.pdbx_description
1 polymer ?
#
loop_
_entity_poly.entity_id
_entity_poly.type
_entity_poly.pdbx_seq_one_letter_code
_entity_poly.pdbx_strand_id
1 'polypeptide(L)' 'MGPMLTRSSRAAGEARLRYLDADFDVLAPGDYVVCAVTGRKIPLQALRYWSVDRQEAYWDADAASSRMVPTQA' A
#
# COMPACT_ATOMS: atom_id res chain seq x y z
N MET A 1 -28.25 12.72 -3.65
CA MET A 1 -27.60 12.85 -3.75
C MET A 1 -26.82 13.01 -3.64
N GLY A 2 -26.84 12.72 -3.73
CA GLY A 2 -25.93 12.84 -3.64
C GLY A 2 -25.25 12.88 -3.68
N PRO A 3 -25.06 12.97 -3.63
CA PRO A 3 -24.27 13.07 -3.78
C PRO A 3 -23.48 13.14 -3.54
N MET A 4 -23.32 13.15 -3.40
CA MET A 4 -22.49 13.22 -3.26
C MET A 4 -21.83 12.94 -2.77
N LEU A 5 -21.75 12.53 -2.48
CA LEU A 5 -21.12 12.14 -2.07
C LEU A 5 -20.28 11.86 -2.35
N THR A 6 -20.33 11.66 -2.65
CA THR A 6 -19.55 11.17 -3.10
C THR A 6 -18.53 11.65 -3.34
N ARG A 7 -18.15 12.17 -3.53
CA ARG A 7 -17.16 12.64 -3.80
C ARG A 7 -16.13 12.51 -3.01
N SER A 8 -16.03 12.85 -2.30
CA SER A 8 -14.96 12.80 -1.45
C SER A 8 -14.66 11.45 -1.02
N SER A 9 -15.58 10.67 -0.94
CA SER A 9 -15.33 9.36 -0.49
C SER A 9 -14.40 8.63 -1.38
N ARG A 10 -14.24 9.08 -2.58
CA ARG A 10 -13.38 8.41 -3.44
C ARG A 10 -12.00 8.43 -3.01
N ALA A 11 -11.52 9.48 -2.43
CA ALA A 11 -10.15 9.53 -2.03
C ALA A 11 -9.91 8.93 -0.67
N ALA A 12 -10.95 8.55 0.04
CA ALA A 12 -10.77 8.06 1.38
C ALA A 12 -10.59 6.56 1.46
N GLY A 13 -10.52 5.89 0.37
CA GLY A 13 -10.40 4.44 0.38
C GLY A 13 -8.98 3.98 0.16
N GLU A 14 -8.85 2.69 0.00
CA GLU A 14 -7.57 2.06 -0.26
C GLU A 14 -7.16 2.34 -1.70
N ALA A 15 -5.94 2.81 -1.89
CA ALA A 15 -5.40 3.05 -3.20
C ALA A 15 -4.95 1.73 -3.82
N ARG A 16 -4.88 1.70 -5.13
CA ARG A 16 -4.30 0.59 -5.84
C ARG A 16 -3.07 1.08 -6.53
N LEU A 17 -1.97 0.41 -6.28
CA LEU A 17 -0.68 0.85 -6.76
C LEU A 17 0.00 -0.25 -7.54
N ARG A 18 0.86 0.18 -8.45
CA ARG A 18 1.78 -0.72 -9.10
C ARG A 18 3.16 -0.35 -8.59
N TYR A 19 3.80 -1.28 -7.92
CA TYR A 19 5.09 -1.02 -7.28
C TYR A 19 6.23 -1.23 -8.25
N LEU A 20 7.14 -0.26 -8.27
CA LEU A 20 8.32 -0.28 -9.13
C LEU A 20 9.55 -0.22 -8.25
N ASP A 21 10.73 -0.30 -8.86
CA ASP A 21 11.97 -0.35 -8.09
C ASP A 21 12.19 0.84 -7.17
N ALA A 22 11.96 2.03 -7.67
CA ALA A 22 12.24 3.22 -6.89
C ALA A 22 11.00 4.06 -6.61
N ASP A 23 9.86 3.66 -7.10
CA ASP A 23 8.66 4.47 -6.99
C ASP A 23 7.45 3.58 -7.22
N PHE A 24 6.28 4.16 -7.29
CA PHE A 24 5.07 3.41 -7.61
C PHE A 24 4.14 4.26 -8.47
N ASP A 25 3.28 3.59 -9.22
CA ASP A 25 2.24 4.26 -10.01
C ASP A 25 0.91 4.06 -9.32
N VAL A 26 0.08 5.08 -9.35
CA VAL A 26 -1.26 4.99 -8.76
C VAL A 26 -2.23 4.50 -9.83
N LEU A 27 -2.73 3.30 -9.66
CA LEU A 27 -3.69 2.72 -10.59
C LEU A 27 -5.11 3.15 -10.25
N ALA A 28 -5.40 3.27 -8.98
CA ALA A 28 -6.67 3.79 -8.51
C ALA A 28 -6.41 4.65 -7.29
N PRO A 29 -6.99 5.86 -7.23
CA PRO A 29 -6.67 6.78 -6.15
C PRO A 29 -7.20 6.30 -4.81
N GLY A 30 -6.56 6.77 -3.76
CA GLY A 30 -6.94 6.46 -2.39
C GLY A 30 -5.97 7.11 -1.46
N ASP A 31 -6.23 7.01 -0.17
CA ASP A 31 -5.42 7.62 0.88
C ASP A 31 -4.34 6.72 1.40
N TYR A 32 -4.52 5.42 1.28
CA TYR A 32 -3.63 4.48 1.94
C TYR A 32 -3.58 3.16 1.18
N VAL A 33 -2.60 2.34 1.54
CA VAL A 33 -2.59 0.93 1.16
C VAL A 33 -2.44 0.11 2.44
N VAL A 34 -2.61 -1.18 2.34
CA VAL A 34 -2.58 -2.05 3.51
C VAL A 34 -1.32 -2.88 3.50
N CYS A 35 -0.67 -2.96 4.66
CA CYS A 35 0.51 -3.79 4.81
C CYS A 35 0.15 -5.25 4.64
N ALA A 36 0.90 -5.95 3.82
CA ALA A 36 0.63 -7.36 3.55
C ALA A 36 0.94 -8.26 4.74
N VAL A 37 1.73 -7.79 5.68
CA VAL A 37 2.14 -8.57 6.85
C VAL A 37 1.31 -8.23 8.07
N THR A 38 1.17 -6.94 8.37
CA THR A 38 0.52 -6.52 9.60
C THR A 38 -0.93 -6.14 9.44
N GLY A 39 -1.37 -5.86 8.23
CA GLY A 39 -2.73 -5.39 7.99
C GLY A 39 -2.95 -3.94 8.32
N ARG A 40 -1.91 -3.21 8.65
CA ARG A 40 -2.03 -1.79 8.99
C ARG A 40 -2.23 -0.95 7.77
N LYS A 41 -2.96 0.15 7.93
CA LYS A 41 -3.15 1.11 6.85
C LYS A 41 -1.94 2.02 6.78
N ILE A 42 -1.36 2.11 5.60
CA ILE A 42 -0.16 2.91 5.38
C ILE A 42 -0.53 4.10 4.51
N PRO A 43 -0.49 5.32 5.06
CA PRO A 43 -0.73 6.50 4.22
C PRO A 43 0.27 6.53 3.08
N LEU A 44 -0.16 6.94 1.90
CA LEU A 44 0.73 6.91 0.74
C LEU A 44 2.00 7.75 0.96
N GLN A 45 1.88 8.86 1.65
CA GLN A 45 3.05 9.68 1.90
C GLN A 45 4.03 9.05 2.89
N ALA A 46 3.59 8.03 3.61
CA ALA A 46 4.47 7.32 4.54
C ALA A 46 4.94 5.99 3.98
N LEU A 47 4.50 5.64 2.80
CA LEU A 47 4.86 4.36 2.20
C LEU A 47 6.32 4.37 1.76
N ARG A 48 7.10 3.44 2.30
CA ARG A 48 8.52 3.37 2.01
C ARG A 48 9.00 1.99 1.63
N TYR A 49 8.28 0.95 2.03
CA TYR A 49 8.72 -0.42 1.81
C TYR A 49 7.69 -1.19 1.03
N TRP A 50 8.11 -1.86 -0.02
CA TRP A 50 7.24 -2.69 -0.83
C TRP A 50 8.06 -3.72 -1.57
N SER A 51 7.39 -4.70 -2.14
CA SER A 51 8.03 -5.71 -2.98
C SER A 51 7.50 -5.58 -4.40
N VAL A 52 8.41 -5.44 -5.34
CA VAL A 52 8.06 -5.39 -6.75
C VAL A 52 7.59 -6.77 -7.21
N ASP A 53 8.28 -7.81 -6.78
CA ASP A 53 7.94 -9.16 -7.18
C ASP A 53 6.57 -9.59 -6.68
N ARG A 54 6.25 -9.24 -5.44
CA ARG A 54 4.99 -9.62 -4.84
C ARG A 54 3.91 -8.57 -5.01
N GLN A 55 4.30 -7.37 -5.41
CA GLN A 55 3.37 -6.24 -5.55
C GLN A 55 2.61 -6.01 -4.27
N GLU A 56 3.35 -5.86 -3.16
CA GLU A 56 2.81 -5.67 -1.83
C GLU A 56 3.51 -4.54 -1.12
N ALA A 57 2.78 -3.88 -0.22
CA ALA A 57 3.35 -2.84 0.62
C ALA A 57 3.60 -3.36 2.01
N TYR A 58 4.54 -2.73 2.72
CA TYR A 58 4.90 -3.12 4.08
C TYR A 58 4.91 -1.90 4.97
N TRP A 59 4.42 -2.08 6.20
CA TRP A 59 4.31 -1.00 7.17
C TRP A 59 5.67 -0.42 7.54
N ASP A 60 6.66 -1.27 7.74
CA ASP A 60 7.99 -0.84 8.14
C ASP A 60 9.01 -1.87 7.70
N ALA A 61 10.27 -1.63 8.10
CA ALA A 61 11.35 -2.51 7.72
C ALA A 61 11.20 -3.90 8.33
N ASP A 62 10.64 -3.98 9.52
CA ASP A 62 10.40 -5.28 10.16
C ASP A 62 9.41 -6.10 9.37
N ALA A 63 8.33 -5.49 8.95
CA ALA A 63 7.34 -6.19 8.14
C ALA A 63 7.94 -6.63 6.82
N ALA A 64 8.72 -5.76 6.19
CA ALA A 64 9.37 -6.10 4.93
C ALA A 64 10.32 -7.27 5.10
N SER A 65 11.12 -7.23 6.14
CA SER A 65 12.08 -8.30 6.41
C SER A 65 11.37 -9.62 6.68
N SER A 66 10.30 -9.55 7.43
CA SER A 66 9.54 -10.72 7.76
C SER A 66 9.01 -11.42 6.53
N ARG A 67 8.59 -10.63 5.55
CA ARG A 67 8.02 -11.19 4.34
C ARG A 67 9.07 -11.65 3.36
N MET A 68 10.19 -10.94 3.30
CA MET A 68 11.19 -11.23 2.32
C MET A 68 12.20 -12.27 2.74
N VAL A 69 12.38 -12.46 4.02
CA VAL A 69 13.27 -13.47 4.51
C VAL A 69 12.68 -14.82 4.19
N PRO A 70 13.38 -15.61 3.52
CA PRO A 70 12.85 -16.87 3.21
C PRO A 70 12.90 -17.69 4.41
N THR A 71 12.51 -17.97 4.80
CA THR A 71 12.37 -18.66 5.77
C THR A 71 13.20 -19.57 5.95
N GLN A 72 13.84 -19.54 5.69
CA GLN A 72 14.48 -20.09 5.72
C GLN A 72 14.55 -20.54 6.27
N ALA A 73 14.31 -20.81 6.28
CA ALA A 73 14.56 -21.19 6.66
C ALA A 73 14.60 -21.50 6.99
#